data_5bf33a64621d4a5c26a6628f51b1068c
#
_entry.id   5bf33a64621d4a5c26a6628f51b1068c
#
_cell.length_a   1.000
_cell.length_b   1.000
_cell.length_c   1.000
_cell.angle_alpha   90.00
_cell.angle_beta   90.00
_cell.angle_gamma   90.00
#
_symmetry.space_group_name_H-M   'P 1'
#
loop_
_entity.id
_entity.type
_entity.pdbx_description
1 polymer ?
#
loop_
_entity_poly.entity_id
_entity_poly.type
_entity_poly.pdbx_seq_one_letter_code
_entity_poly.pdbx_strand_id
1 'polypeptide(L)'
;MKSMEKVMQKWKGYGKHFQQNRLYMGILLLTAVCAYGYKVTNATIGIDDTPSLYYFEEGLIAIVGRWVLFLLNKVVSLAEFVPFVTDYAAVVILVLAAVVWSALFYSVLGEKVPTAGYAFFGAVFLSSPLISEVFTYFLHNGIAIGYLCCGISLCCVREWQSSTRKMQKGSGIRQKLGCLAVAKILTAAVFLWIAMGCYESFMILWLAGLMLLLLTERIARGRQEKDIFATLVAGAVAALVAIVLRSVM
;
A
#
# COMPACT_ATOMS: atom_id res chain seq x y z
N MET A 1 -15.94 17.48 8.37
CA MET A 1 -16.48 17.06 7.08
C MET A 1 -15.80 17.76 5.91
N LYS A 2 -15.91 19.06 5.71
CA LYS A 2 -15.29 19.81 4.58
C LYS A 2 -13.75 19.59 4.35
N SER A 3 -12.97 19.23 5.38
CA SER A 3 -11.52 19.01 5.25
C SER A 3 -11.19 17.61 4.71
N MET A 4 -11.97 16.60 5.08
CA MET A 4 -11.84 15.23 4.57
C MET A 4 -12.29 15.15 3.11
N GLU A 5 -13.33 15.91 2.74
CA GLU A 5 -13.77 16.07 1.35
C GLU A 5 -12.68 16.67 0.45
N LYS A 6 -11.95 17.70 0.95
CA LYS A 6 -10.83 18.28 0.18
C LYS A 6 -9.66 17.32 -0.01
N VAL A 7 -9.35 16.49 0.97
CA VAL A 7 -8.33 15.43 0.85
C VAL A 7 -8.79 14.40 -0.17
N MET A 8 -10.03 13.93 -0.04
CA MET A 8 -10.62 12.98 -0.98
C MET A 8 -10.71 13.56 -2.41
N GLN A 9 -11.06 14.85 -2.55
CA GLN A 9 -11.06 15.52 -3.87
C GLN A 9 -9.66 15.59 -4.48
N LYS A 10 -8.62 15.81 -3.68
CA LYS A 10 -7.23 15.84 -4.15
C LYS A 10 -6.77 14.47 -4.62
N TRP A 11 -7.07 13.42 -3.85
CA TRP A 11 -6.76 12.04 -4.24
C TRP A 11 -7.58 11.56 -5.43
N LYS A 12 -8.86 11.97 -5.52
CA LYS A 12 -9.68 11.80 -6.71
C LYS A 12 -9.06 12.52 -7.93
N GLY A 13 -8.46 13.69 -7.72
CA GLY A 13 -7.73 14.42 -8.77
C GLY A 13 -6.51 13.64 -9.28
N TYR A 14 -5.71 13.06 -8.38
CA TYR A 14 -4.57 12.21 -8.77
C TYR A 14 -5.04 10.92 -9.45
N GLY A 15 -6.05 10.25 -8.91
CA GLY A 15 -6.65 9.08 -9.54
C GLY A 15 -7.21 9.38 -10.93
N LYS A 16 -7.92 10.51 -11.10
CA LYS A 16 -8.41 10.94 -12.41
C LYS A 16 -7.28 11.21 -13.40
N HIS A 17 -6.18 11.85 -12.97
CA HIS A 17 -5.03 12.09 -13.83
C HIS A 17 -4.48 10.78 -14.42
N PHE A 18 -4.34 9.74 -13.61
CA PHE A 18 -3.86 8.43 -14.07
C PHE A 18 -4.93 7.66 -14.85
N GLN A 19 -6.19 7.67 -14.41
CA GLN A 19 -7.29 7.00 -15.13
C GLN A 19 -7.57 7.60 -16.50
N GLN A 20 -7.45 8.91 -16.65
CA GLN A 20 -7.63 9.59 -17.94
C GLN A 20 -6.45 9.39 -18.89
N ASN A 21 -5.29 9.01 -18.37
CA ASN A 21 -4.13 8.70 -19.19
C ASN A 21 -4.19 7.24 -19.64
N ARG A 22 -4.82 7.02 -20.82
CA ARG A 22 -4.99 5.68 -21.40
C ARG A 22 -3.66 4.93 -21.58
N LEU A 23 -2.59 5.66 -21.91
CA LEU A 23 -1.26 5.07 -22.09
C LEU A 23 -0.73 4.52 -20.76
N TYR A 24 -0.86 5.28 -19.67
CA TYR A 24 -0.43 4.83 -18.33
C TYR A 24 -1.16 3.54 -17.93
N MET A 25 -2.50 3.55 -17.99
CA MET A 25 -3.28 2.36 -17.63
C MET A 25 -3.01 1.19 -18.58
N GLY A 26 -2.85 1.45 -19.88
CA GLY A 26 -2.50 0.43 -20.87
C GLY A 26 -1.17 -0.26 -20.57
N ILE A 27 -0.14 0.50 -20.19
CA ILE A 27 1.17 -0.05 -19.80
C ILE A 27 1.03 -0.92 -18.55
N LEU A 28 0.32 -0.46 -17.50
CA LEU A 28 0.14 -1.25 -16.28
C LEU A 28 -0.61 -2.56 -16.55
N LEU A 29 -1.70 -2.50 -17.31
CA LEU A 29 -2.50 -3.69 -17.64
C LEU A 29 -1.69 -4.66 -18.49
N LEU A 30 -0.99 -4.16 -19.51
CA LEU A 30 -0.12 -5.00 -20.33
C LEU A 30 0.97 -5.67 -19.50
N THR A 31 1.63 -4.91 -18.61
CA THR A 31 2.65 -5.46 -17.71
C THR A 31 2.06 -6.52 -16.79
N ALA A 32 0.88 -6.28 -16.22
CA ALA A 32 0.20 -7.24 -15.36
C ALA A 32 -0.14 -8.54 -16.11
N VAL A 33 -0.65 -8.42 -17.34
CA VAL A 33 -0.94 -9.59 -18.20
C VAL A 33 0.34 -10.35 -18.54
N CYS A 34 1.42 -9.66 -18.91
CA CYS A 34 2.70 -10.31 -19.24
C CYS A 34 3.33 -10.98 -18.02
N ALA A 35 3.27 -10.36 -16.84
CA ALA A 35 3.89 -10.88 -15.62
C ALA A 35 3.08 -12.02 -14.97
N TYR A 36 1.75 -11.93 -14.99
CA TYR A 36 0.87 -12.81 -14.20
C TYR A 36 -0.15 -13.59 -15.04
N GLY A 37 -0.26 -13.33 -16.35
CA GLY A 37 -1.27 -13.94 -17.21
C GLY A 37 -1.19 -15.46 -17.22
N TYR A 38 0.03 -16.01 -17.22
CA TYR A 38 0.23 -17.45 -17.12
C TYR A 38 -0.32 -18.02 -15.81
N LYS A 39 0.00 -17.40 -14.67
CA LYS A 39 -0.46 -17.83 -13.35
C LYS A 39 -1.99 -17.76 -13.21
N VAL A 40 -2.60 -16.70 -13.74
CA VAL A 40 -4.07 -16.51 -13.69
C VAL A 40 -4.81 -17.53 -14.56
N THR A 41 -4.18 -18.05 -15.63
CA THR A 41 -4.81 -19.02 -16.53
C THR A 41 -4.42 -20.47 -16.22
N ASN A 42 -3.39 -20.69 -15.40
CA ASN A 42 -2.89 -22.03 -15.06
C ASN A 42 -2.76 -22.16 -13.56
N ALA A 43 -3.47 -23.10 -12.96
CA ALA A 43 -3.31 -23.42 -11.55
C ALA A 43 -1.89 -23.98 -11.31
N THR A 44 -1.11 -23.31 -10.48
CA THR A 44 0.19 -23.79 -10.03
C THR A 44 0.14 -24.02 -8.54
N ILE A 45 0.69 -25.11 -8.07
CA ILE A 45 0.76 -25.50 -6.66
C ILE A 45 2.22 -25.38 -6.24
N GLY A 46 2.50 -24.49 -5.28
CA GLY A 46 3.82 -24.37 -4.68
C GLY A 46 4.05 -25.43 -3.59
N ILE A 47 5.31 -25.61 -3.20
CA ILE A 47 5.68 -26.56 -2.13
C ILE A 47 4.95 -26.25 -0.82
N ASP A 48 4.84 -24.97 -0.46
CA ASP A 48 4.20 -24.52 0.78
C ASP A 48 2.66 -24.58 0.72
N ASP A 49 2.08 -24.81 -0.47
CA ASP A 49 0.63 -24.93 -0.65
C ASP A 49 0.13 -26.35 -0.34
N THR A 50 1.01 -27.33 -0.44
CA THR A 50 0.66 -28.74 -0.21
C THR A 50 0.11 -28.98 1.21
N PRO A 51 0.72 -28.46 2.31
CA PRO A 51 0.12 -28.55 3.64
C PRO A 51 -1.23 -27.85 3.74
N SER A 52 -1.39 -26.71 3.07
CA SER A 52 -2.64 -25.94 3.09
C SER A 52 -3.79 -26.67 2.37
N LEU A 53 -3.48 -27.49 1.37
CA LEU A 53 -4.47 -28.29 0.65
C LEU A 53 -4.90 -29.54 1.39
N TYR A 54 -3.95 -30.22 2.07
CA TYR A 54 -4.19 -31.52 2.69
C TYR A 54 -4.38 -31.47 4.20
N TYR A 55 -3.79 -30.47 4.88
CA TYR A 55 -3.76 -30.34 6.33
C TYR A 55 -4.10 -28.91 6.73
N PHE A 56 -5.24 -28.39 6.28
CA PHE A 56 -5.63 -27.01 6.55
C PHE A 56 -5.81 -26.79 8.06
N GLU A 57 -4.70 -26.58 8.77
CA GLU A 57 -4.68 -26.11 10.14
C GLU A 57 -4.90 -24.60 10.15
N GLU A 58 -6.17 -24.18 10.15
CA GLU A 58 -6.57 -22.77 10.25
C GLU A 58 -5.84 -22.04 11.39
N GLY A 59 -5.51 -22.74 12.47
CA GLY A 59 -4.80 -22.21 13.63
C GLY A 59 -3.37 -21.77 13.34
N LEU A 60 -2.66 -22.42 12.43
CA LEU A 60 -1.23 -22.17 12.22
C LEU A 60 -0.98 -20.79 11.61
N ILE A 61 -1.84 -20.35 10.69
CA ILE A 61 -1.76 -19.01 10.08
C ILE A 61 -2.02 -17.91 11.13
N ALA A 62 -2.96 -18.12 12.04
CA ALA A 62 -3.25 -17.20 13.12
C ALA A 62 -2.11 -17.15 14.16
N ILE A 63 -1.52 -18.31 14.52
CA ILE A 63 -0.40 -18.42 15.49
C ILE A 63 0.83 -17.66 14.98
N VAL A 64 1.09 -17.65 13.66
CA VAL A 64 2.20 -16.89 13.05
C VAL A 64 1.91 -15.39 12.96
N GLY A 65 0.74 -14.93 13.42
CA GLY A 65 0.37 -13.52 13.44
C GLY A 65 -0.13 -12.98 12.08
N ARG A 66 -0.46 -13.85 11.14
CA ARG A 66 -1.01 -13.50 9.81
C ARG A 66 -2.55 -13.45 9.83
N TRP A 67 -3.09 -12.71 10.77
CA TRP A 67 -4.52 -12.67 11.05
C TRP A 67 -5.37 -12.17 9.86
N VAL A 68 -4.82 -11.32 8.99
CA VAL A 68 -5.54 -10.86 7.78
C VAL A 68 -5.71 -12.01 6.79
N LEU A 69 -4.69 -12.86 6.62
CA LEU A 69 -4.79 -14.06 5.79
C LEU A 69 -5.83 -15.03 6.35
N PHE A 70 -5.86 -15.22 7.67
CA PHE A 70 -6.86 -16.03 8.33
C PHE A 70 -8.29 -15.51 8.08
N LEU A 71 -8.51 -14.19 8.19
CA LEU A 71 -9.80 -13.57 7.87
C LEU A 71 -10.17 -13.72 6.40
N LEU A 72 -9.21 -13.50 5.49
CA LEU A 72 -9.44 -13.67 4.05
C LEU A 72 -9.84 -15.11 3.73
N ASN A 73 -9.16 -16.09 4.32
CA ASN A 73 -9.50 -17.49 4.14
C ASN A 73 -10.93 -17.81 4.61
N LYS A 74 -11.36 -17.22 5.73
CA LYS A 74 -12.77 -17.39 6.21
C LYS A 74 -13.80 -16.71 5.33
N VAL A 75 -13.50 -15.50 4.84
CA VAL A 75 -14.47 -14.70 4.06
C VAL A 75 -14.59 -15.20 2.62
N VAL A 76 -13.48 -15.61 2.01
CA VAL A 76 -13.43 -16.01 0.59
C VAL A 76 -13.67 -17.53 0.45
N SER A 77 -13.84 -18.25 1.57
CA SER A 77 -13.97 -19.72 1.58
C SER A 77 -12.90 -20.39 0.72
N LEU A 78 -11.63 -20.07 0.99
CA LEU A 78 -10.52 -20.74 0.30
C LEU A 78 -10.53 -22.28 0.50
N ALA A 79 -11.33 -22.76 1.45
CA ALA A 79 -11.66 -24.17 1.58
C ALA A 79 -12.31 -24.76 0.31
N GLU A 80 -12.96 -23.94 -0.51
CA GLU A 80 -13.53 -24.33 -1.80
C GLU A 80 -12.61 -24.00 -2.98
N PHE A 81 -11.35 -23.78 -2.75
CA PHE A 81 -10.28 -23.55 -3.73
C PHE A 81 -10.77 -23.10 -5.13
N VAL A 82 -10.96 -21.80 -5.30
CA VAL A 82 -11.28 -21.20 -6.60
C VAL A 82 -10.09 -20.38 -7.08
N PRO A 83 -9.01 -21.02 -7.57
CA PRO A 83 -7.71 -20.37 -7.81
C PRO A 83 -7.82 -19.20 -8.78
N PHE A 84 -8.58 -19.35 -9.87
CA PHE A 84 -8.66 -18.31 -10.90
C PHE A 84 -9.28 -17.01 -10.40
N VAL A 85 -10.28 -17.07 -9.53
CA VAL A 85 -10.94 -15.88 -8.98
C VAL A 85 -10.02 -15.15 -8.03
N THR A 86 -9.34 -15.88 -7.16
CA THR A 86 -8.40 -15.33 -6.19
C THR A 86 -7.16 -14.75 -6.86
N ASP A 87 -6.62 -15.44 -7.86
CA ASP A 87 -5.47 -14.99 -8.65
C ASP A 87 -5.79 -13.70 -9.41
N TYR A 88 -6.95 -13.67 -10.08
CA TYR A 88 -7.41 -12.48 -10.79
C TYR A 88 -7.62 -11.29 -9.85
N ALA A 89 -8.28 -11.52 -8.71
CA ALA A 89 -8.49 -10.49 -7.70
C ALA A 89 -7.17 -9.94 -7.16
N ALA A 90 -6.18 -10.81 -6.90
CA ALA A 90 -4.86 -10.40 -6.45
C ALA A 90 -4.14 -9.53 -7.48
N VAL A 91 -4.19 -9.88 -8.76
CA VAL A 91 -3.59 -9.06 -9.83
C VAL A 91 -4.28 -7.70 -9.92
N VAL A 92 -5.60 -7.63 -9.83
CA VAL A 92 -6.35 -6.35 -9.82
C VAL A 92 -5.93 -5.50 -8.62
N ILE A 93 -5.85 -6.08 -7.42
CA ILE A 93 -5.41 -5.37 -6.22
C ILE A 93 -3.97 -4.89 -6.36
N LEU A 94 -3.10 -5.67 -6.98
CA LEU A 94 -1.71 -5.29 -7.21
C LEU A 94 -1.57 -4.13 -8.22
N VAL A 95 -2.39 -4.12 -9.27
CA VAL A 95 -2.48 -2.96 -10.19
C VAL A 95 -2.96 -1.72 -9.45
N LEU A 96 -3.97 -1.84 -8.58
CA LEU A 96 -4.42 -0.74 -7.72
C LEU A 96 -3.30 -0.27 -6.78
N ALA A 97 -2.52 -1.18 -6.21
CA ALA A 97 -1.36 -0.83 -5.41
C ALA A 97 -0.35 -0.02 -6.23
N ALA A 98 -0.01 -0.44 -7.45
CA ALA A 98 0.89 0.29 -8.35
C ALA A 98 0.39 1.72 -8.64
N VAL A 99 -0.93 1.89 -8.82
CA VAL A 99 -1.55 3.23 -8.99
C VAL A 99 -1.42 4.07 -7.73
N VAL A 100 -1.66 3.50 -6.54
CA VAL A 100 -1.53 4.20 -5.25
C VAL A 100 -0.08 4.64 -4.99
N TRP A 101 0.90 3.77 -5.24
CA TRP A 101 2.31 4.10 -5.12
C TRP A 101 2.74 5.16 -6.14
N SER A 102 2.28 5.08 -7.39
CA SER A 102 2.51 6.13 -8.39
C SER A 102 1.90 7.47 -7.97
N ALA A 103 0.69 7.47 -7.41
CA ALA A 103 0.03 8.67 -6.89
C ALA A 103 0.77 9.27 -5.69
N LEU A 104 1.36 8.43 -4.83
CA LEU A 104 2.21 8.86 -3.72
C LEU A 104 3.40 9.68 -4.26
N PHE A 105 4.16 9.17 -5.22
CA PHE A 105 5.29 9.88 -5.82
C PHE A 105 4.85 11.08 -6.65
N TYR A 106 3.73 10.99 -7.37
CA TYR A 106 3.15 12.13 -8.08
C TYR A 106 2.80 13.28 -7.11
N SER A 107 2.35 12.97 -5.91
CA SER A 107 2.07 14.00 -4.88
C SER A 107 3.29 14.83 -4.49
N VAL A 108 4.50 14.31 -4.72
CA VAL A 108 5.79 14.96 -4.42
C VAL A 108 6.39 15.60 -5.66
N LEU A 109 6.50 14.85 -6.73
CA LEU A 109 7.19 15.22 -7.97
C LEU A 109 6.29 16.04 -8.90
N GLY A 110 4.99 15.76 -8.92
CA GLY A 110 4.02 16.43 -9.79
C GLY A 110 4.38 16.26 -11.27
N GLU A 111 4.26 17.35 -12.02
CA GLU A 111 4.56 17.40 -13.45
C GLU A 111 6.07 17.49 -13.78
N LYS A 112 6.95 17.51 -12.76
CA LYS A 112 8.41 17.46 -12.97
C LYS A 112 8.86 16.15 -13.63
N VAL A 113 8.09 15.10 -13.42
CA VAL A 113 8.27 13.80 -14.05
C VAL A 113 7.14 13.58 -15.04
N PRO A 114 7.43 13.26 -16.30
CA PRO A 114 6.40 12.97 -17.29
C PRO A 114 5.60 11.71 -16.89
N THR A 115 4.37 11.60 -17.38
CA THR A 115 3.50 10.45 -17.09
C THR A 115 4.14 9.10 -17.47
N ALA A 116 4.99 9.09 -18.51
CA ALA A 116 5.77 7.92 -18.89
C ALA A 116 6.71 7.44 -17.77
N GLY A 117 7.27 8.35 -16.97
CA GLY A 117 8.11 7.98 -15.80
C GLY A 117 7.31 7.27 -14.71
N TYR A 118 6.08 7.70 -14.46
CA TYR A 118 5.18 7.00 -13.52
C TYR A 118 4.70 5.66 -14.08
N ALA A 119 4.48 5.57 -15.40
CA ALA A 119 4.15 4.31 -16.05
C ALA A 119 5.31 3.31 -15.98
N PHE A 120 6.54 3.77 -16.19
CA PHE A 120 7.75 2.97 -16.01
C PHE A 120 7.90 2.48 -14.57
N PHE A 121 7.73 3.37 -13.58
CA PHE A 121 7.73 2.98 -12.17
C PHE A 121 6.69 1.89 -11.88
N GLY A 122 5.45 2.07 -12.34
CA GLY A 122 4.38 1.10 -12.13
C GLY A 122 4.66 -0.24 -12.83
N ALA A 123 5.26 -0.22 -14.03
CA ALA A 123 5.66 -1.43 -14.73
C ALA A 123 6.77 -2.18 -13.97
N VAL A 124 7.81 -1.49 -13.50
CA VAL A 124 8.89 -2.08 -12.69
C VAL A 124 8.34 -2.63 -11.35
N PHE A 125 7.41 -1.90 -10.72
CA PHE A 125 6.74 -2.37 -9.51
C PHE A 125 5.99 -3.68 -9.77
N LEU A 126 5.17 -3.75 -10.82
CA LEU A 126 4.37 -4.93 -11.15
C LEU A 126 5.22 -6.12 -11.62
N SER A 127 6.31 -5.87 -12.33
CA SER A 127 7.21 -6.93 -12.83
C SER A 127 8.31 -7.31 -11.84
N SER A 128 8.21 -6.88 -10.57
CA SER A 128 9.20 -7.20 -9.54
C SER A 128 9.31 -8.72 -9.34
N PRO A 129 10.51 -9.31 -9.43
CA PRO A 129 10.71 -10.74 -9.21
C PRO A 129 10.22 -11.21 -7.85
N LEU A 130 10.37 -10.39 -6.80
CA LEU A 130 9.90 -10.69 -5.45
C LEU A 130 8.38 -10.86 -5.39
N ILE A 131 7.64 -10.03 -6.12
CA ILE A 131 6.18 -10.15 -6.19
C ILE A 131 5.79 -11.38 -7.01
N SER A 132 6.49 -11.62 -8.12
CA SER A 132 6.23 -12.79 -8.98
C SER A 132 6.48 -14.10 -8.25
N GLU A 133 7.53 -14.17 -7.41
CA GLU A 133 7.83 -15.34 -6.58
C GLU A 133 6.68 -15.64 -5.62
N VAL A 134 6.18 -14.62 -4.92
CA VAL A 134 5.08 -14.79 -3.97
C VAL A 134 3.79 -15.24 -4.66
N PHE A 135 3.59 -14.86 -5.92
CA PHE A 135 2.44 -15.33 -6.71
C PHE A 135 2.48 -16.84 -7.05
N THR A 136 3.56 -17.53 -6.76
CA THR A 136 3.58 -19.01 -6.85
C THR A 136 2.81 -19.69 -5.72
N TYR A 137 2.54 -18.97 -4.60
CA TYR A 137 1.84 -19.48 -3.42
C TYR A 137 0.37 -19.04 -3.38
N PHE A 138 -0.50 -19.80 -2.73
CA PHE A 138 -1.93 -19.47 -2.58
C PHE A 138 -2.20 -18.23 -1.72
N LEU A 139 -1.22 -17.76 -0.95
CA LEU A 139 -1.35 -16.62 -0.05
C LEU A 139 -1.18 -15.25 -0.76
N HIS A 140 -1.09 -15.24 -2.08
CA HIS A 140 -0.81 -14.04 -2.87
C HIS A 140 -1.84 -12.91 -2.72
N ASN A 141 -3.11 -13.22 -2.41
CA ASN A 141 -4.13 -12.20 -2.15
C ASN A 141 -3.76 -11.30 -0.97
N GLY A 142 -3.29 -11.88 0.13
CA GLY A 142 -2.80 -11.14 1.29
C GLY A 142 -1.60 -10.27 0.95
N ILE A 143 -0.71 -10.76 0.10
CA ILE A 143 0.46 -10.01 -0.35
C ILE A 143 0.03 -8.79 -1.18
N ALA A 144 -0.88 -8.95 -2.12
CA ALA A 144 -1.40 -7.84 -2.92
C ALA A 144 -2.08 -6.76 -2.03
N ILE A 145 -2.88 -7.19 -1.04
CA ILE A 145 -3.49 -6.30 -0.04
C ILE A 145 -2.41 -5.60 0.79
N GLY A 146 -1.37 -6.29 1.22
CA GLY A 146 -0.26 -5.72 1.97
C GLY A 146 0.44 -4.59 1.23
N TYR A 147 0.76 -4.77 -0.06
CA TYR A 147 1.33 -3.72 -0.92
C TYR A 147 0.40 -2.51 -1.02
N LEU A 148 -0.91 -2.74 -1.21
CA LEU A 148 -1.90 -1.68 -1.27
C LEU A 148 -1.99 -0.90 0.05
N CYS A 149 -2.08 -1.61 1.17
CA CYS A 149 -2.16 -1.01 2.52
C CYS A 149 -0.91 -0.23 2.88
N CYS A 150 0.29 -0.71 2.54
CA CYS A 150 1.54 0.05 2.70
C CYS A 150 1.50 1.38 1.94
N GLY A 151 1.07 1.35 0.67
CA GLY A 151 0.92 2.56 -0.14
C GLY A 151 -0.07 3.56 0.48
N ILE A 152 -1.25 3.09 0.90
CA ILE A 152 -2.27 3.94 1.55
C ILE A 152 -1.74 4.52 2.87
N SER A 153 -1.07 3.72 3.68
CA SER A 153 -0.44 4.16 4.93
C SER A 153 0.55 5.31 4.69
N LEU A 154 1.46 5.17 3.73
CA LEU A 154 2.42 6.22 3.37
C LEU A 154 1.72 7.48 2.82
N CYS A 155 0.64 7.32 2.06
CA CYS A 155 -0.20 8.44 1.63
C CYS A 155 -0.78 9.21 2.84
N CYS A 156 -1.24 8.51 3.87
CA CYS A 156 -1.75 9.12 5.10
C CYS A 156 -0.65 9.88 5.88
N VAL A 157 0.55 9.31 6.01
CA VAL A 157 1.72 9.98 6.61
C VAL A 157 2.06 11.26 5.82
N ARG A 158 2.07 11.19 4.50
CA ARG A 158 2.30 12.33 3.62
C ARG A 158 1.26 13.44 3.79
N GLU A 159 -0.01 13.08 3.91
CA GLU A 159 -1.11 14.03 4.11
C GLU A 159 -1.12 14.64 5.53
N TRP A 160 -0.69 13.89 6.56
CA TRP A 160 -0.48 14.42 7.89
C TRP A 160 0.48 15.62 7.87
N GLN A 161 1.61 15.46 7.21
CA GLN A 161 2.61 16.50 7.08
C GLN A 161 2.05 17.76 6.39
N SER A 162 1.23 17.58 5.33
CA SER A 162 0.60 18.72 4.65
C SER A 162 -0.38 19.48 5.56
N SER A 163 -1.02 18.77 6.49
CA SER A 163 -1.96 19.36 7.46
C SER A 163 -1.22 20.14 8.55
N THR A 164 -0.14 19.60 9.07
CA THR A 164 0.69 20.25 10.11
C THR A 164 1.30 21.56 9.62
N ARG A 165 1.74 21.62 8.37
CA ARG A 165 2.22 22.87 7.75
C ARG A 165 1.13 23.95 7.65
N LYS A 166 -0.10 23.57 7.37
CA LYS A 166 -1.23 24.52 7.34
C LYS A 166 -1.55 25.06 8.72
N MET A 167 -1.36 24.23 9.77
CA MET A 167 -1.50 24.69 11.17
C MET A 167 -0.49 25.76 11.55
N GLN A 168 0.74 25.65 11.06
CA GLN A 168 1.79 26.64 11.37
C GLN A 168 1.55 28.00 10.69
N LYS A 169 0.82 28.01 9.56
CA LYS A 169 0.58 29.23 8.77
C LYS A 169 -0.71 29.97 9.10
N GLY A 170 -1.64 29.39 9.89
CA GLY A 170 -2.95 29.98 10.16
C GLY A 170 -3.37 29.89 11.62
N SER A 171 -3.69 31.03 12.23
CA SER A 171 -3.96 31.14 13.66
C SER A 171 -5.38 30.79 14.11
N GLY A 172 -6.35 30.61 13.21
CA GLY A 172 -7.78 30.51 13.58
C GLY A 172 -8.40 29.11 13.64
N ILE A 173 -7.71 28.05 13.16
CA ILE A 173 -8.31 26.71 12.96
C ILE A 173 -7.44 25.59 13.59
N ARG A 174 -6.60 25.94 14.55
CA ARG A 174 -5.61 25.01 15.15
C ARG A 174 -6.23 23.71 15.69
N GLN A 175 -7.33 23.79 16.41
CA GLN A 175 -7.92 22.61 17.07
C GLN A 175 -8.50 21.59 16.08
N LYS A 176 -9.22 22.03 15.04
CA LYS A 176 -9.77 21.14 14.00
C LYS A 176 -8.69 20.50 13.15
N LEU A 177 -7.60 21.23 12.85
CA LEU A 177 -6.46 20.70 12.12
C LEU A 177 -5.65 19.69 12.96
N GLY A 178 -5.55 19.89 14.28
CA GLY A 178 -4.90 18.95 15.20
C GLY A 178 -5.61 17.60 15.22
N CYS A 179 -6.92 17.59 15.40
CA CYS A 179 -7.72 16.36 15.36
C CYS A 179 -7.59 15.61 14.02
N LEU A 180 -7.59 16.35 12.90
CA LEU A 180 -7.41 15.76 11.57
C LEU A 180 -6.01 15.18 11.39
N ALA A 181 -4.98 15.81 11.94
CA ALA A 181 -3.61 15.30 11.88
C ALA A 181 -3.49 13.98 12.67
N VAL A 182 -4.04 13.93 13.89
CA VAL A 182 -4.07 12.69 14.69
C VAL A 182 -4.82 11.58 13.95
N ALA A 183 -6.00 11.86 13.40
CA ALA A 183 -6.77 10.88 12.64
C ALA A 183 -5.98 10.28 11.48
N LYS A 184 -5.16 11.08 10.77
CA LYS A 184 -4.32 10.58 9.67
C LYS A 184 -3.22 9.63 10.12
N ILE A 185 -2.57 9.93 11.26
CA ILE A 185 -1.57 9.02 11.84
C ILE A 185 -2.22 7.71 12.28
N LEU A 186 -3.37 7.78 12.94
CA LEU A 186 -4.10 6.57 13.33
C LEU A 186 -4.52 5.75 12.11
N THR A 187 -5.02 6.40 11.06
CA THR A 187 -5.35 5.72 9.79
C THR A 187 -4.11 5.08 9.17
N ALA A 188 -2.97 5.78 9.17
CA ALA A 188 -1.71 5.22 8.67
C ALA A 188 -1.29 3.98 9.48
N ALA A 189 -1.41 4.03 10.81
CA ALA A 189 -1.09 2.92 11.70
C ALA A 189 -2.01 1.71 11.46
N VAL A 190 -3.31 1.93 11.27
CA VAL A 190 -4.29 0.86 10.99
C VAL A 190 -3.96 0.17 9.66
N PHE A 191 -3.70 0.93 8.58
CA PHE A 191 -3.33 0.31 7.30
C PHE A 191 -1.99 -0.43 7.38
N LEU A 192 -1.01 0.08 8.11
CA LEU A 192 0.25 -0.62 8.33
C LEU A 192 0.04 -1.90 9.16
N TRP A 193 -0.79 -1.86 10.20
CA TRP A 193 -1.17 -3.02 10.99
C TRP A 193 -1.86 -4.10 10.15
N ILE A 194 -2.78 -3.72 9.25
CA ILE A 194 -3.39 -4.65 8.28
C ILE A 194 -2.32 -5.27 7.37
N ALA A 195 -1.39 -4.46 6.84
CA ALA A 195 -0.30 -4.96 6.01
C ALA A 195 0.58 -5.97 6.75
N MET A 196 0.95 -5.67 8.00
CA MET A 196 1.72 -6.59 8.87
C MET A 196 0.93 -7.85 9.23
N GLY A 197 -0.40 -7.77 9.27
CA GLY A 197 -1.29 -8.91 9.45
C GLY A 197 -1.41 -9.79 8.19
N CYS A 198 -1.03 -9.28 7.01
CA CYS A 198 -0.85 -10.10 5.81
C CYS A 198 0.52 -10.81 5.84
N TYR A 199 1.59 -10.04 6.07
CA TYR A 199 2.96 -10.55 6.14
C TYR A 199 3.87 -9.59 6.89
N GLU A 200 4.74 -10.08 7.75
CA GLU A 200 5.60 -9.26 8.62
C GLU A 200 6.59 -8.39 7.86
N SER A 201 7.09 -8.88 6.73
CA SER A 201 8.04 -8.17 5.87
C SER A 201 7.50 -6.85 5.33
N PHE A 202 6.17 -6.62 5.39
CA PHE A 202 5.59 -5.34 4.98
C PHE A 202 6.03 -4.16 5.84
N MET A 203 6.47 -4.39 7.08
CA MET A 203 7.11 -3.35 7.89
C MET A 203 8.39 -2.84 7.22
N ILE A 204 9.22 -3.76 6.70
CA ILE A 204 10.47 -3.40 6.02
C ILE A 204 10.18 -2.65 4.71
N LEU A 205 9.22 -3.15 3.93
CA LEU A 205 8.77 -2.48 2.70
C LEU A 205 8.26 -1.06 3.00
N TRP A 206 7.46 -0.91 4.05
CA TRP A 206 6.90 0.37 4.45
C TRP A 206 8.01 1.35 4.89
N LEU A 207 9.00 0.90 5.67
CA LEU A 207 10.16 1.71 6.06
C LEU A 207 10.98 2.13 4.84
N ALA A 208 11.25 1.21 3.92
CA ALA A 208 11.94 1.52 2.66
C ALA A 208 11.16 2.55 1.83
N GLY A 209 9.85 2.38 1.73
CA GLY A 209 8.95 3.33 1.06
C GLY A 209 8.95 4.71 1.72
N LEU A 210 8.97 4.78 3.05
CA LEU A 210 9.07 6.04 3.80
C LEU A 210 10.40 6.73 3.51
N MET A 211 11.53 6.01 3.54
CA MET A 211 12.85 6.55 3.23
C MET A 211 12.92 7.06 1.80
N LEU A 212 12.40 6.30 0.84
CA LEU A 212 12.34 6.70 -0.56
C LEU A 212 11.48 7.96 -0.76
N LEU A 213 10.34 8.06 -0.05
CA LEU A 213 9.48 9.23 -0.06
C LEU A 213 10.24 10.48 0.45
N LEU A 214 10.94 10.36 1.58
CA LEU A 214 11.71 11.45 2.18
C LEU A 214 12.88 11.89 1.29
N LEU A 215 13.59 10.94 0.70
CA LEU A 215 14.66 11.21 -0.25
C LEU A 215 14.12 11.96 -1.49
N THR A 216 13.03 11.49 -2.05
CA THR A 216 12.36 12.13 -3.18
C THR A 216 11.92 13.55 -2.84
N GLU A 217 11.38 13.78 -1.64
CA GLU A 217 11.01 15.11 -1.19
C GLU A 217 12.21 16.04 -1.02
N ARG A 218 13.33 15.54 -0.52
CA ARG A 218 14.56 16.30 -0.36
C ARG A 218 15.10 16.76 -1.72
N ILE A 219 15.20 15.83 -2.66
CA ILE A 219 15.72 16.11 -4.01
C ILE A 219 14.79 17.05 -4.79
N ALA A 220 13.47 16.75 -4.79
CA ALA A 220 12.54 17.49 -5.63
C ALA A 220 12.20 18.89 -5.14
N ARG A 221 12.26 19.14 -3.83
CA ARG A 221 11.75 20.36 -3.19
C ARG A 221 12.77 21.13 -2.35
N GLY A 222 14.03 20.65 -2.24
CA GLY A 222 15.05 21.29 -1.39
C GLY A 222 14.59 21.42 0.06
N ARG A 223 14.00 20.40 0.61
CA ARG A 223 13.23 20.47 1.86
C ARG A 223 14.11 20.72 3.07
N GLN A 224 13.65 21.57 4.00
CA GLN A 224 14.34 21.82 5.26
C GLN A 224 14.37 20.56 6.13
N GLU A 225 15.47 20.35 6.86
CA GLU A 225 15.69 19.17 7.72
C GLU A 225 14.59 18.98 8.77
N LYS A 226 14.05 20.07 9.33
CA LYS A 226 12.95 20.05 10.32
C LYS A 226 11.70 19.35 9.81
N ASP A 227 11.37 19.51 8.53
CA ASP A 227 10.19 18.89 7.93
C ASP A 227 10.40 17.38 7.69
N ILE A 228 11.62 16.99 7.33
CA ILE A 228 12.01 15.59 7.16
C ILE A 228 11.94 14.89 8.51
N PHE A 229 12.53 15.49 9.54
CA PHE A 229 12.52 14.98 10.90
C PHE A 229 11.08 14.80 11.44
N ALA A 230 10.21 15.80 11.24
CA ALA A 230 8.81 15.71 11.64
C ALA A 230 8.07 14.55 10.96
N THR A 231 8.37 14.27 9.68
CA THR A 231 7.77 13.12 8.96
C THR A 231 8.33 11.81 9.45
N LEU A 232 9.62 11.72 9.78
CA LEU A 232 10.21 10.54 10.39
C LEU A 232 9.56 10.23 11.74
N VAL A 233 9.38 11.24 12.60
CA VAL A 233 8.71 11.07 13.89
C VAL A 233 7.27 10.59 13.71
N ALA A 234 6.52 11.18 12.77
CA ALA A 234 5.16 10.74 12.49
C ALA A 234 5.10 9.30 11.96
N GLY A 235 6.03 8.93 11.09
CA GLY A 235 6.19 7.55 10.64
C GLY A 235 6.53 6.61 11.80
N ALA A 236 7.49 6.97 12.64
CA ALA A 236 7.85 6.19 13.82
C ALA A 236 6.65 5.98 14.76
N VAL A 237 5.85 7.02 15.01
CA VAL A 237 4.62 6.90 15.81
C VAL A 237 3.62 5.95 15.16
N ALA A 238 3.39 6.05 13.85
CA ALA A 238 2.49 5.15 13.15
C ALA A 238 2.99 3.68 13.22
N ALA A 239 4.29 3.46 13.05
CA ALA A 239 4.90 2.13 13.17
C ALA A 239 4.79 1.57 14.58
N LEU A 240 5.09 2.36 15.61
CA LEU A 240 4.95 1.95 17.02
C LEU A 240 3.51 1.57 17.37
N VAL A 241 2.52 2.36 16.94
CA VAL A 241 1.11 2.04 17.15
C VAL A 241 0.73 0.75 16.44
N ALA A 242 1.19 0.53 15.20
CA ALA A 242 0.92 -0.70 14.46
C ALA A 242 1.54 -1.93 15.14
N ILE A 243 2.77 -1.81 15.68
CA ILE A 243 3.44 -2.88 16.43
C ILE A 243 2.67 -3.19 17.72
N VAL A 244 2.26 -2.16 18.48
CA VAL A 244 1.47 -2.36 19.72
C VAL A 244 0.14 -3.03 19.39
N LEU A 245 -0.58 -2.61 18.36
CA LEU A 245 -1.82 -3.27 17.93
C LEU A 245 -1.59 -4.74 17.59
N ARG A 246 -0.45 -5.07 16.98
CA ARG A 246 -0.09 -6.44 16.66
C ARG A 246 0.22 -7.27 17.91
N SER A 247 0.90 -6.69 18.90
CA SER A 247 1.28 -7.43 20.13
C SER A 247 0.11 -7.77 21.06
N VAL A 248 -1.06 -7.16 20.84
CA VAL A 248 -2.29 -7.40 21.61
C VAL A 248 -3.15 -8.51 20.99
N MET A 249 -2.85 -8.92 19.77
CA MET A 249 -3.54 -10.02 19.08
C MET A 249 -2.73 -11.32 19.12
#